data_d8f264efcd61dbf9518a498d40fdf5eb
#
_entry.id   d8f264efcd61dbf9518a498d40fdf5eb
#
_cell.length_a   1.000
_cell.length_b   1.000
_cell.length_c   1.000
_cell.angle_alpha   90.00
_cell.angle_beta   90.00
_cell.angle_gamma   90.00
#
_symmetry.space_group_name_H-M   'P 1'
#
loop_
_entity.id
_entity.type
_entity.pdbx_description
1 polymer ?
#
loop_
_entity_poly.entity_id
_entity_poly.type
_entity_poly.pdbx_seq_one_letter_code
_entity_poly.pdbx_strand_id
1 'polypeptide(L)'
;KAVRQLREKRPDAPIILADHLGYPDGKAFKVRRDRTNNAWTVQKEVYDMLKNEGMDKLYHITHEEIALPQDGTVDGTHPTDYGMIAYADAYEKVLREVLNTPKGKTLITTPVTQQRDPYNWMARHINNVAAGNGKHFRRVIIGDSIIHFWGGADDAPSKNGEEVWGRFEGA
;
A
#
# COMPACT_ATOMS: atom_id res chain seq x y z
N LYS A 1 15.18 20.98 -7.92
CA LYS A 1 14.13 21.90 -8.42
C LYS A 1 12.77 21.52 -7.81
N ALA A 2 12.23 20.32 -8.02
CA ALA A 2 10.89 19.91 -7.58
C ALA A 2 10.66 20.12 -6.06
N VAL A 3 11.60 19.66 -5.21
CA VAL A 3 11.49 19.79 -3.76
C VAL A 3 11.39 21.26 -3.32
N ARG A 4 12.19 22.15 -3.93
CA ARG A 4 12.11 23.58 -3.62
C ARG A 4 10.76 24.20 -4.03
N GLN A 5 10.23 23.82 -5.19
CA GLN A 5 8.89 24.23 -5.62
C GLN A 5 7.77 23.75 -4.71
N LEU A 6 7.89 22.49 -4.22
CA LEU A 6 6.95 21.95 -3.24
C LEU A 6 7.03 22.73 -1.92
N ARG A 7 8.22 22.99 -1.43
CA ARG A 7 8.43 23.75 -0.20
C ARG A 7 7.89 25.18 -0.30
N GLU A 8 8.11 25.85 -1.43
CA GLU A 8 7.57 27.18 -1.70
C GLU A 8 6.03 27.20 -1.61
N LYS A 9 5.38 26.22 -2.22
CA LYS A 9 3.92 26.11 -2.23
C LYS A 9 3.32 25.53 -0.95
N ARG A 10 4.09 24.79 -0.20
CA ARG A 10 3.67 24.10 1.05
C ARG A 10 4.77 24.25 2.10
N PRO A 11 4.91 25.45 2.70
CA PRO A 11 6.03 25.77 3.58
C PRO A 11 6.09 24.86 4.82
N ASP A 12 4.95 24.42 5.32
CA ASP A 12 4.87 23.61 6.54
C ASP A 12 4.71 22.11 6.33
N ALA A 13 4.48 21.67 5.11
CA ALA A 13 4.28 20.25 4.85
C ALA A 13 5.58 19.46 5.02
N PRO A 14 5.55 18.31 5.70
CA PRO A 14 6.66 17.38 5.68
C PRO A 14 6.88 16.86 4.26
N ILE A 15 8.13 16.78 3.84
CA ILE A 15 8.53 16.20 2.55
C ILE A 15 9.40 14.98 2.84
N ILE A 16 9.00 13.83 2.33
CA ILE A 16 9.75 12.59 2.48
C ILE A 16 10.27 12.19 1.10
N LEU A 17 11.57 12.07 0.97
CA LEU A 17 12.23 11.46 -0.19
C LEU A 17 12.41 9.99 0.12
N ALA A 18 11.91 9.11 -0.72
CA ALA A 18 12.12 7.68 -0.59
C ALA A 18 12.95 7.17 -1.75
N ASP A 19 13.94 6.36 -1.45
CA ASP A 19 14.75 5.71 -2.47
C ASP A 19 13.91 4.72 -3.28
N HIS A 20 14.31 4.52 -4.51
CA HIS A 20 13.86 3.36 -5.27
C HIS A 20 14.36 2.09 -4.57
N LEU A 21 13.50 1.08 -4.45
CA LEU A 21 13.82 -0.17 -3.72
C LEU A 21 15.03 -0.94 -4.27
N GLY A 22 15.46 -0.62 -5.49
CA GLY A 22 16.49 -1.36 -6.19
C GLY A 22 15.91 -2.45 -7.10
N TYR A 23 16.81 -3.18 -7.71
CA TYR A 23 16.49 -4.33 -8.54
C TYR A 23 17.18 -5.55 -7.94
N PRO A 24 16.46 -6.55 -7.40
CA PRO A 24 17.06 -7.76 -6.84
C PRO A 24 17.99 -8.49 -7.82
N ASP A 25 17.67 -8.44 -9.11
CA ASP A 25 18.47 -9.00 -10.20
C ASP A 25 19.67 -8.11 -10.61
N GLY A 26 19.81 -6.93 -9.99
CA GLY A 26 20.98 -6.05 -10.21
C GLY A 26 22.31 -6.72 -9.90
N LYS A 27 22.32 -7.79 -9.09
CA LYS A 27 23.52 -8.61 -8.86
C LYS A 27 24.00 -9.25 -10.17
N ALA A 28 23.09 -9.69 -11.02
CA ALA A 28 23.38 -10.30 -12.32
C ALA A 28 23.48 -9.27 -13.45
N PHE A 29 22.68 -8.22 -13.40
CA PHE A 29 22.57 -7.23 -14.47
C PHE A 29 23.24 -5.91 -14.10
N LYS A 30 24.46 -5.70 -14.63
CA LYS A 30 25.27 -4.50 -14.36
C LYS A 30 24.52 -3.19 -14.62
N VAL A 31 23.79 -3.10 -15.73
CA VAL A 31 23.06 -1.88 -16.11
C VAL A 31 22.01 -1.50 -15.08
N ARG A 32 21.27 -2.46 -14.54
CA ARG A 32 20.27 -2.23 -13.48
C ARG A 32 20.95 -1.81 -12.19
N ARG A 33 22.02 -2.49 -11.80
CA ARG A 33 22.80 -2.14 -10.62
C ARG A 33 23.35 -0.73 -10.67
N ASP A 34 24.01 -0.38 -11.77
CA ASP A 34 24.64 0.93 -11.92
C ASP A 34 23.60 2.05 -11.94
N ARG A 35 22.46 1.83 -12.60
CA ARG A 35 21.33 2.77 -12.62
C ARG A 35 20.79 3.02 -11.21
N THR A 36 20.62 1.96 -10.44
CA THR A 36 20.10 2.05 -9.07
C THR A 36 21.09 2.75 -8.15
N ASN A 37 22.35 2.34 -8.16
CA ASN A 37 23.39 2.95 -7.32
C ASN A 37 23.53 4.44 -7.63
N ASN A 38 23.50 4.82 -8.89
CA ASN A 38 23.54 6.23 -9.28
C ASN A 38 22.31 7.00 -8.78
N ALA A 39 21.12 6.42 -8.87
CA ALA A 39 19.90 7.06 -8.37
C ALA A 39 19.95 7.30 -6.85
N TRP A 40 20.39 6.31 -6.08
CA TRP A 40 20.57 6.42 -4.63
C TRP A 40 21.59 7.48 -4.25
N THR A 41 22.76 7.47 -4.92
CA THR A 41 23.80 8.46 -4.70
C THR A 41 23.30 9.88 -4.94
N VAL A 42 22.67 10.11 -6.10
CA VAL A 42 22.16 11.44 -6.47
C VAL A 42 21.02 11.88 -5.52
N GLN A 43 20.15 10.97 -5.10
CA GLN A 43 19.08 11.32 -4.17
C GLN A 43 19.63 11.70 -2.81
N LYS A 44 20.61 10.98 -2.31
CA LYS A 44 21.31 11.32 -1.07
C LYS A 44 22.03 12.66 -1.14
N GLU A 45 22.78 12.91 -2.21
CA GLU A 45 23.44 14.19 -2.43
C GLU A 45 22.45 15.36 -2.45
N VAL A 46 21.31 15.19 -3.13
CA VAL A 46 20.25 16.20 -3.15
C VAL A 46 19.63 16.40 -1.77
N TYR A 47 19.39 15.34 -1.03
CA TYR A 47 18.91 15.44 0.34
C TYR A 47 19.89 16.22 1.23
N ASP A 48 21.15 15.82 1.23
CA ASP A 48 22.20 16.45 2.05
C ASP A 48 22.37 17.94 1.68
N MET A 49 22.38 18.26 0.40
CA MET A 49 22.43 19.62 -0.10
C MET A 49 21.26 20.49 0.42
N LEU A 50 20.04 19.97 0.32
CA LEU A 50 18.85 20.69 0.77
C LEU A 50 18.82 20.85 2.30
N LYS A 51 19.28 19.86 3.04
CA LYS A 51 19.44 19.96 4.50
C LYS A 51 20.49 21.01 4.89
N ASN A 52 21.61 21.06 4.18
CA ASN A 52 22.67 22.06 4.40
C ASN A 52 22.21 23.49 4.03
N GLU A 53 21.25 23.63 3.11
CA GLU A 53 20.59 24.91 2.81
C GLU A 53 19.56 25.32 3.89
N GLY A 54 19.40 24.51 4.95
CA GLY A 54 18.47 24.80 6.06
C GLY A 54 17.02 24.37 5.78
N MET A 55 16.80 23.45 4.84
CA MET A 55 15.44 22.97 4.56
C MET A 55 14.92 22.11 5.70
N ASP A 56 13.97 22.65 6.44
CA ASP A 56 13.29 21.95 7.54
C ASP A 56 12.23 20.96 7.03
N LYS A 57 11.81 20.05 7.92
CA LYS A 57 10.76 19.05 7.66
C LYS A 57 11.02 18.24 6.37
N LEU A 58 12.30 18.00 6.07
CA LEU A 58 12.75 17.17 4.97
C LEU A 58 13.32 15.88 5.53
N TYR A 59 12.82 14.74 5.08
CA TYR A 59 13.15 13.39 5.54
C TYR A 59 13.60 12.54 4.37
N HIS A 60 14.34 11.48 4.65
CA HIS A 60 14.81 10.54 3.63
C HIS A 60 14.58 9.11 4.13
N ILE A 61 14.00 8.28 3.30
CA ILE A 61 13.92 6.83 3.50
C ILE A 61 14.89 6.20 2.52
N THR A 62 15.95 5.63 3.03
CA THR A 62 17.00 5.03 2.22
C THR A 62 16.61 3.61 1.80
N HIS A 63 17.25 3.13 0.74
CA HIS A 63 17.05 1.74 0.29
C HIS A 63 17.50 0.71 1.31
N GLU A 64 18.51 1.03 2.15
CA GLU A 64 18.91 0.18 3.26
C GLU A 64 17.82 0.09 4.34
N GLU A 65 17.08 1.18 4.58
CA GLU A 65 15.95 1.17 5.51
C GLU A 65 14.76 0.41 4.96
N ILE A 66 14.52 0.45 3.64
CA ILE A 66 13.49 -0.37 2.97
C ILE A 66 13.86 -1.84 3.05
N ALA A 67 15.16 -2.17 3.01
CA ALA A 67 15.69 -3.52 3.19
C ALA A 67 14.95 -4.58 2.35
N LEU A 68 14.77 -4.32 1.05
CA LEU A 68 14.00 -5.18 0.15
C LEU A 68 14.51 -6.63 0.21
N PRO A 69 13.64 -7.60 0.56
CA PRO A 69 14.02 -9.00 0.55
C PRO A 69 14.28 -9.52 -0.88
N GLN A 70 15.05 -10.60 -1.00
CA GLN A 70 15.43 -11.15 -2.30
C GLN A 70 14.21 -11.53 -3.15
N ASP A 71 13.17 -12.09 -2.53
CA ASP A 71 11.90 -12.46 -3.17
C ASP A 71 10.85 -11.33 -3.09
N GLY A 72 11.31 -10.10 -2.86
CA GLY A 72 10.46 -8.93 -2.68
C GLY A 72 9.86 -8.37 -3.96
N THR A 73 10.14 -8.94 -5.13
CA THR A 73 9.58 -8.49 -6.42
C THR A 73 9.10 -9.67 -7.27
N VAL A 74 8.08 -9.43 -8.11
CA VAL A 74 7.54 -10.45 -9.04
C VAL A 74 8.33 -10.54 -10.35
N ASP A 75 8.96 -9.45 -10.76
CA ASP A 75 9.64 -9.32 -12.07
C ASP A 75 10.96 -8.55 -11.99
N GLY A 76 11.52 -8.43 -10.79
CA GLY A 76 12.71 -7.64 -10.53
C GLY A 76 12.45 -6.13 -10.40
N THR A 77 11.19 -5.69 -10.43
CA THR A 77 10.81 -4.27 -10.36
C THR A 77 9.59 -4.04 -9.46
N HIS A 78 8.51 -4.79 -9.69
CA HIS A 78 7.27 -4.60 -8.97
C HIS A 78 7.26 -5.43 -7.69
N PRO A 79 6.95 -4.83 -6.53
CA PRO A 79 7.00 -5.55 -5.27
C PRO A 79 5.93 -6.65 -5.19
N THR A 80 6.30 -7.75 -4.55
CA THR A 80 5.37 -8.76 -4.03
C THR A 80 4.71 -8.24 -2.76
N ASP A 81 3.74 -8.98 -2.20
CA ASP A 81 3.18 -8.66 -0.87
C ASP A 81 4.29 -8.58 0.18
N TYR A 82 5.30 -9.45 0.09
CA TYR A 82 6.45 -9.43 0.99
C TYR A 82 7.32 -8.18 0.81
N GLY A 83 7.52 -7.74 -0.44
CA GLY A 83 8.19 -6.47 -0.73
C GLY A 83 7.39 -5.26 -0.27
N MET A 84 6.06 -5.31 -0.37
CA MET A 84 5.18 -4.26 0.14
C MET A 84 5.22 -4.13 1.66
N ILE A 85 5.39 -5.24 2.39
CA ILE A 85 5.57 -5.22 3.84
C ILE A 85 6.86 -4.47 4.20
N ALA A 86 7.97 -4.74 3.51
CA ALA A 86 9.23 -4.04 3.73
C ALA A 86 9.10 -2.52 3.51
N TYR A 87 8.39 -2.13 2.46
CA TYR A 87 8.06 -0.72 2.26
C TYR A 87 7.21 -0.14 3.39
N ALA A 88 6.14 -0.84 3.77
CA ALA A 88 5.24 -0.39 4.81
C ALA A 88 5.98 -0.16 6.13
N ASP A 89 6.89 -1.05 6.52
CA ASP A 89 7.68 -0.94 7.74
C ASP A 89 8.61 0.28 7.71
N ALA A 90 9.29 0.52 6.58
CA ALA A 90 10.18 1.67 6.43
C ALA A 90 9.40 3.00 6.45
N TYR A 91 8.26 3.05 5.73
CA TYR A 91 7.41 4.23 5.72
C TYR A 91 6.75 4.48 7.07
N GLU A 92 6.26 3.44 7.74
CA GLU A 92 5.63 3.57 9.06
C GLU A 92 6.58 4.24 10.06
N LYS A 93 7.84 3.83 10.09
CA LYS A 93 8.85 4.38 10.98
C LYS A 93 8.97 5.90 10.82
N VAL A 94 9.17 6.36 9.59
CA VAL A 94 9.35 7.79 9.30
C VAL A 94 8.05 8.58 9.49
N LEU A 95 6.92 8.02 9.06
CA LEU A 95 5.62 8.68 9.22
C LEU A 95 5.25 8.86 10.70
N ARG A 96 5.57 7.91 11.56
CA ARG A 96 5.34 8.05 13.01
C ARG A 96 6.18 9.16 13.61
N GLU A 97 7.43 9.29 13.19
CA GLU A 97 8.30 10.40 13.59
C GLU A 97 7.72 11.73 13.12
N VAL A 98 7.42 11.85 11.83
CA VAL A 98 6.91 13.06 11.19
C VAL A 98 5.58 13.53 11.80
N LEU A 99 4.70 12.59 12.12
CA LEU A 99 3.37 12.86 12.67
C LEU A 99 3.34 12.88 14.21
N ASN A 100 4.50 12.64 14.85
CA ASN A 100 4.60 12.49 16.31
C ASN A 100 3.56 11.48 16.86
N THR A 101 3.38 10.36 16.17
CA THR A 101 2.42 9.32 16.53
C THR A 101 3.18 8.10 17.05
N PRO A 102 3.26 7.87 18.35
CA PRO A 102 3.95 6.71 18.88
C PRO A 102 3.32 5.42 18.36
N LYS A 103 4.12 4.35 18.27
CA LYS A 103 3.63 3.03 17.89
C LYS A 103 2.62 2.57 18.95
N GLY A 104 1.34 2.77 18.67
CA GLY A 104 0.23 2.34 19.52
C GLY A 104 -0.15 0.89 19.25
N LYS A 105 -1.18 0.43 19.94
CA LYS A 105 -1.87 -0.83 19.57
C LYS A 105 -2.34 -0.71 18.12
N THR A 106 -2.05 -1.72 17.32
CA THR A 106 -2.33 -1.77 15.89
C THR A 106 -3.80 -1.41 15.60
N LEU A 107 -4.03 -0.34 14.87
CA LEU A 107 -5.38 0.07 14.43
C LEU A 107 -5.98 -0.85 13.35
N ILE A 108 -5.24 -1.87 12.91
CA ILE A 108 -5.70 -2.90 11.95
C ILE A 108 -6.96 -3.62 12.43
N THR A 109 -7.21 -3.63 13.73
CA THR A 109 -8.43 -4.22 14.31
C THR A 109 -9.65 -3.28 14.28
N THR A 110 -9.47 -2.03 13.86
CA THR A 110 -10.58 -1.09 13.75
C THR A 110 -11.01 -1.01 12.28
N PRO A 111 -12.17 -1.56 11.93
CA PRO A 111 -12.70 -1.44 10.57
C PRO A 111 -12.90 0.03 10.22
N VAL A 112 -12.35 0.45 9.11
CA VAL A 112 -12.60 1.79 8.56
C VAL A 112 -13.56 1.66 7.39
N THR A 113 -14.67 2.40 7.46
CA THR A 113 -15.57 2.50 6.33
C THR A 113 -14.93 3.35 5.24
N GLN A 114 -14.79 2.79 4.04
CA GLN A 114 -14.45 3.57 2.84
C GLN A 114 -15.74 3.90 2.09
N GLN A 115 -16.01 5.19 1.93
CA GLN A 115 -16.96 5.63 0.92
C GLN A 115 -16.24 5.70 -0.43
N ARG A 116 -16.76 4.98 -1.40
CA ARG A 116 -16.23 4.98 -2.76
C ARG A 116 -17.40 5.01 -3.74
N ASP A 117 -17.51 6.10 -4.50
CA ASP A 117 -18.46 6.14 -5.60
C ASP A 117 -18.09 5.09 -6.68
N PRO A 118 -19.06 4.40 -7.26
CA PRO A 118 -20.51 4.53 -7.07
C PRO A 118 -21.09 3.68 -5.94
N TYR A 119 -20.28 3.09 -5.08
CA TYR A 119 -20.74 2.15 -4.05
C TYR A 119 -21.08 2.85 -2.74
N ASN A 120 -22.33 2.78 -2.32
CA ASN A 120 -22.71 3.09 -0.96
C ASN A 120 -22.48 1.88 -0.06
N TRP A 121 -21.24 1.72 0.42
CA TRP A 121 -20.81 0.61 1.27
C TRP A 121 -21.63 0.48 2.56
N MET A 122 -22.03 1.61 3.14
CA MET A 122 -22.79 1.59 4.40
C MET A 122 -24.21 1.06 4.17
N ALA A 123 -24.90 1.51 3.14
CA ALA A 123 -26.22 0.98 2.78
C ALA A 123 -26.15 -0.52 2.48
N ARG A 124 -25.14 -0.94 1.74
CA ARG A 124 -24.89 -2.34 1.45
C ARG A 124 -24.62 -3.17 2.70
N HIS A 125 -23.78 -2.67 3.60
CA HIS A 125 -23.51 -3.32 4.88
C HIS A 125 -24.78 -3.50 5.71
N ILE A 126 -25.58 -2.45 5.84
CA ILE A 126 -26.88 -2.50 6.56
C ILE A 126 -27.80 -3.54 5.94
N ASN A 127 -27.92 -3.56 4.62
CA ASN A 127 -28.76 -4.52 3.92
C ASN A 127 -28.29 -5.97 4.12
N ASN A 128 -26.97 -6.21 4.04
CA ASN A 128 -26.41 -7.54 4.27
C ASN A 128 -26.61 -8.02 5.69
N VAL A 129 -26.44 -7.15 6.68
CA VAL A 129 -26.70 -7.47 8.10
C VAL A 129 -28.18 -7.77 8.32
N ALA A 130 -29.07 -6.96 7.74
CA ALA A 130 -30.54 -7.20 7.83
C ALA A 130 -30.93 -8.52 7.15
N ALA A 131 -30.42 -8.79 5.96
CA ALA A 131 -30.67 -10.04 5.24
C ALA A 131 -30.15 -11.28 5.98
N GLY A 132 -29.07 -11.13 6.75
CA GLY A 132 -28.46 -12.19 7.55
C GLY A 132 -29.10 -12.41 8.91
N ASN A 133 -29.89 -11.45 9.38
CA ASN A 133 -30.46 -11.51 10.72
C ASN A 133 -31.40 -12.72 10.91
N GLY A 134 -31.15 -13.50 11.97
CA GLY A 134 -31.90 -14.73 12.26
C GLY A 134 -31.60 -15.92 11.35
N LYS A 135 -30.64 -15.82 10.44
CA LYS A 135 -30.20 -16.93 9.59
C LYS A 135 -28.94 -17.60 10.15
N HIS A 136 -28.89 -18.91 9.99
CA HIS A 136 -27.68 -19.69 10.30
C HIS A 136 -26.95 -20.02 9.02
N PHE A 137 -25.74 -19.44 8.84
CA PHE A 137 -24.91 -19.71 7.70
C PHE A 137 -23.90 -20.82 8.04
N ARG A 138 -23.80 -21.84 7.20
CA ARG A 138 -22.76 -22.87 7.30
C ARG A 138 -21.38 -22.34 6.89
N ARG A 139 -21.36 -21.33 6.00
CA ARG A 139 -20.13 -20.69 5.49
C ARG A 139 -20.41 -19.21 5.24
N VAL A 140 -19.45 -18.39 5.58
CA VAL A 140 -19.44 -16.96 5.23
C VAL A 140 -18.12 -16.68 4.53
N ILE A 141 -18.18 -16.11 3.34
CA ILE A 141 -17.00 -15.70 2.57
C ILE A 141 -16.88 -14.20 2.69
N ILE A 142 -15.72 -13.75 3.15
CA ILE A 142 -15.38 -12.34 3.25
C ILE A 142 -14.28 -12.07 2.23
N GLY A 143 -14.46 -11.05 1.40
CA GLY A 143 -13.50 -10.70 0.37
C GLY A 143 -13.73 -9.31 -0.20
N ASP A 144 -12.93 -8.97 -1.17
CA ASP A 144 -12.94 -7.72 -1.90
C ASP A 144 -13.90 -7.73 -3.12
N SER A 145 -13.67 -6.84 -4.08
CA SER A 145 -14.43 -6.75 -5.31
C SER A 145 -14.39 -8.04 -6.15
N ILE A 146 -13.35 -8.85 -6.07
CA ILE A 146 -13.23 -10.11 -6.82
C ILE A 146 -14.27 -11.10 -6.30
N ILE A 147 -14.39 -11.24 -4.99
CA ILE A 147 -15.42 -12.11 -4.37
C ILE A 147 -16.83 -11.58 -4.67
N HIS A 148 -17.00 -10.25 -4.66
CA HIS A 148 -18.26 -9.63 -5.04
C HIS A 148 -18.70 -9.96 -6.49
N PHE A 149 -17.75 -9.93 -7.44
CA PHE A 149 -18.02 -10.28 -8.84
C PHE A 149 -18.17 -11.78 -9.07
N TRP A 150 -17.67 -12.61 -8.17
CA TRP A 150 -17.68 -14.06 -8.35
C TRP A 150 -19.02 -14.71 -8.01
N GLY A 151 -19.68 -14.29 -6.98
CA GLY A 151 -20.96 -14.89 -6.56
C GLY A 151 -21.85 -13.90 -5.82
N GLY A 152 -21.66 -12.62 -6.13
CA GLY A 152 -22.24 -11.52 -5.38
C GLY A 152 -23.75 -11.42 -5.39
N ALA A 153 -24.25 -10.43 -4.66
CA ALA A 153 -25.66 -10.08 -4.55
C ALA A 153 -26.29 -9.78 -5.91
N ASP A 154 -27.62 -9.70 -5.96
CA ASP A 154 -28.38 -9.51 -7.22
C ASP A 154 -28.01 -8.24 -7.98
N ASP A 155 -27.48 -7.24 -7.30
CA ASP A 155 -26.98 -5.98 -7.85
C ASP A 155 -25.51 -6.03 -8.29
N ALA A 156 -24.83 -7.18 -8.20
CA ALA A 156 -23.45 -7.31 -8.62
C ALA A 156 -23.31 -7.11 -10.14
N PRO A 157 -22.27 -6.36 -10.60
CA PRO A 157 -22.03 -6.10 -12.02
C PRO A 157 -21.81 -7.37 -12.84
N SER A 158 -21.34 -8.44 -12.21
CA SER A 158 -21.20 -9.76 -12.80
C SER A 158 -21.33 -10.84 -11.72
N LYS A 159 -21.71 -12.04 -12.15
CA LYS A 159 -21.84 -13.22 -11.29
C LYS A 159 -21.01 -14.37 -11.85
N ASN A 160 -19.74 -14.13 -12.07
CA ASN A 160 -18.84 -15.05 -12.79
C ASN A 160 -18.70 -16.43 -12.13
N GLY A 161 -18.97 -16.54 -10.84
CA GLY A 161 -18.90 -17.79 -10.08
C GLY A 161 -20.24 -18.45 -9.79
N GLU A 162 -21.37 -17.88 -10.24
CA GLU A 162 -22.70 -18.35 -9.88
C GLU A 162 -22.93 -19.83 -10.29
N GLU A 163 -22.54 -20.20 -11.49
CA GLU A 163 -22.66 -21.58 -11.99
C GLU A 163 -21.77 -22.55 -11.19
N VAL A 164 -20.58 -22.14 -10.81
CA VAL A 164 -19.65 -22.95 -10.00
C VAL A 164 -20.19 -23.11 -8.59
N TRP A 165 -20.73 -22.04 -8.01
CA TRP A 165 -21.30 -22.04 -6.67
C TRP A 165 -22.50 -22.97 -6.54
N GLY A 166 -23.41 -22.93 -7.51
CA GLY A 166 -24.57 -23.81 -7.54
C GLY A 166 -24.24 -25.30 -7.53
N ARG A 167 -23.03 -25.68 -7.99
CA ARG A 167 -22.55 -27.07 -7.92
C ARG A 167 -22.16 -27.51 -6.51
N PHE A 168 -21.83 -26.56 -5.63
CA PHE A 168 -21.43 -26.82 -4.25
C PHE A 168 -22.57 -26.71 -3.24
N GLU A 169 -23.69 -26.10 -3.61
CA GLU A 169 -24.86 -25.98 -2.72
C GLU A 169 -25.69 -27.26 -2.64
N GLY A 170 -25.47 -28.18 -3.57
CA GLY A 170 -26.15 -29.48 -3.62
C GLY A 170 -25.37 -30.66 -3.05
N ALA A 171 -24.21 -30.43 -2.43
CA ALA A 171 -23.35 -31.46 -1.85
C ALA A 171 -23.36 -31.48 -0.32
#